data_2b039f5426475090b4f63a2be24839d0
#
_entry.id   2b039f5426475090b4f63a2be24839d0
#
_cell.length_a   1.000
_cell.length_b   1.000
_cell.length_c   1.000
_cell.angle_alpha   90.00
_cell.angle_beta   90.00
_cell.angle_gamma   90.00
#
_symmetry.space_group_name_H-M   'P 1'
#
loop_
_entity.id
_entity.type
_entity.pdbx_description
1 polymer ?
#
loop_
_entity_poly.entity_id
_entity_poly.type
_entity_poly.pdbx_seq_one_letter_code
_entity_poly.pdbx_strand_id
1 'polypeptide(L)'
;MGKRLRAQRRGTGGSQYRSPSHRHVDDIRLPAFDEGAGTIKDLIQAPGRTSPLAVIDFNGETDYQLAVAGTKVGQQVTVGGSKVAAGNITSLYNIPEGTSIHNIEAKPGDGGKFVKTAGSSATIVSRGEKVIILMPSGANKEFNPNCRAVIGVVAGGGRGDKPLAKAGKNYLTLRSRATANKWVKGVAMNAVDHPHGGGSHPHVGGPNCQSRTASPGQKAGFIAPKKKKRK
;
A
#
# COMPACT_ATOMS: atom_id res chain seq x y z
N MET A 1 18.29 -34.36 -1.58
CA MET A 1 17.50 -33.22 -2.09
C MET A 1 17.03 -32.36 -0.93
N GLY A 2 17.14 -31.04 -1.01
CA GLY A 2 16.73 -30.11 0.04
C GLY A 2 15.20 -29.90 0.08
N LYS A 3 14.71 -29.34 1.21
CA LYS A 3 13.30 -28.98 1.36
C LYS A 3 12.97 -27.71 0.55
N ARG A 4 11.70 -27.53 0.21
CA ARG A 4 11.24 -26.30 -0.44
C ARG A 4 11.49 -25.08 0.42
N LEU A 5 12.19 -24.10 -0.11
CA LEU A 5 12.42 -22.81 0.53
C LEU A 5 11.10 -22.05 0.76
N ARG A 6 11.10 -21.15 1.73
CA ARG A 6 9.94 -20.32 2.03
C ARG A 6 9.48 -19.49 0.84
N ALA A 7 10.41 -18.94 0.04
CA ALA A 7 10.08 -18.21 -1.18
C ALA A 7 9.28 -19.09 -2.17
N GLN A 8 9.65 -20.36 -2.33
CA GLN A 8 8.91 -21.32 -3.16
C GLN A 8 7.52 -21.64 -2.58
N ARG A 9 7.39 -21.78 -1.24
CA ARG A 9 6.09 -21.99 -0.58
C ARG A 9 5.16 -20.78 -0.72
N ARG A 10 5.70 -19.56 -0.66
CA ARG A 10 4.95 -18.33 -0.93
C ARG A 10 4.46 -18.28 -2.38
N GLY A 11 5.32 -18.64 -3.33
CA GLY A 11 4.97 -18.70 -4.76
C GLY A 11 3.85 -19.70 -5.08
N THR A 12 3.75 -20.79 -4.30
CA THR A 12 2.66 -21.78 -4.44
C THR A 12 1.29 -21.20 -4.02
N GLY A 13 1.26 -20.11 -3.24
CA GLY A 13 0.01 -19.42 -2.88
C GLY A 13 -0.90 -20.20 -1.92
N GLY A 14 -0.33 -21.03 -1.05
CA GLY A 14 -1.10 -21.74 -0.02
C GLY A 14 -1.84 -20.78 0.94
N SER A 15 -2.84 -21.31 1.68
CA SER A 15 -3.72 -20.52 2.57
C SER A 15 -2.98 -19.62 3.57
N GLN A 16 -1.81 -20.03 4.02
CA GLN A 16 -0.95 -19.26 4.92
C GLN A 16 -0.44 -17.94 4.29
N TYR A 17 -0.37 -17.90 2.96
CA TYR A 17 0.15 -16.77 2.20
C TYR A 17 -0.92 -16.06 1.37
N ARG A 18 -2.20 -16.34 1.65
CA ARG A 18 -3.34 -15.64 1.07
C ARG A 18 -3.99 -14.73 2.10
N SER A 19 -4.26 -13.51 1.69
CA SER A 19 -5.12 -12.61 2.46
C SER A 19 -6.55 -13.14 2.46
N PRO A 20 -7.31 -13.02 3.56
CA PRO A 20 -8.73 -13.41 3.60
C PRO A 20 -9.58 -12.41 2.81
N SER A 21 -9.42 -12.37 1.49
CA SER A 21 -10.04 -11.40 0.58
C SER A 21 -11.58 -11.46 0.60
N HIS A 22 -12.16 -12.62 0.96
CA HIS A 22 -13.61 -12.76 1.15
C HIS A 22 -14.21 -11.87 2.26
N ARG A 23 -13.35 -11.27 3.10
CA ARG A 23 -13.76 -10.31 4.14
C ARG A 23 -13.52 -8.86 3.72
N HIS A 24 -12.89 -8.62 2.58
CA HIS A 24 -12.69 -7.26 2.08
C HIS A 24 -14.02 -6.73 1.57
N VAL A 25 -14.28 -5.47 1.86
CA VAL A 25 -15.55 -4.82 1.47
C VAL A 25 -15.58 -4.61 -0.02
N ASP A 26 -14.55 -3.95 -0.57
CA ASP A 26 -14.44 -3.68 -2.01
C ASP A 26 -13.02 -3.26 -2.40
N ASP A 27 -12.78 -3.17 -3.71
CA ASP A 27 -11.61 -2.52 -4.29
C ASP A 27 -11.81 -1.00 -4.34
N ILE A 28 -10.93 -0.28 -3.64
CA ILE A 28 -10.99 1.18 -3.60
C ILE A 28 -10.43 1.76 -4.88
N ARG A 29 -11.29 2.37 -5.67
CA ARG A 29 -10.99 3.11 -6.89
C ARG A 29 -11.68 4.46 -6.84
N LEU A 30 -11.11 5.45 -7.52
CA LEU A 30 -11.82 6.71 -7.75
C LEU A 30 -13.00 6.44 -8.70
N PRO A 31 -14.14 7.15 -8.54
CA PRO A 31 -15.30 7.00 -9.41
C PRO A 31 -14.94 7.13 -10.88
N ALA A 32 -15.64 6.41 -11.75
CA ALA A 32 -15.37 6.44 -13.19
C ALA A 32 -15.87 7.74 -13.86
N PHE A 33 -16.85 8.43 -13.26
CA PHE A 33 -17.38 9.69 -13.75
C PHE A 33 -16.48 10.87 -13.33
N ASP A 34 -16.50 11.93 -14.13
CA ASP A 34 -15.65 13.10 -13.95
C ASP A 34 -16.30 14.18 -13.09
N GLU A 35 -17.63 14.25 -13.03
CA GLU A 35 -18.37 15.23 -12.23
C GLU A 35 -19.54 14.57 -11.49
N GLY A 36 -19.73 14.97 -10.26
CA GLY A 36 -20.82 14.47 -9.42
C GLY A 36 -20.73 14.96 -7.99
N ALA A 37 -21.81 14.84 -7.26
CA ALA A 37 -21.86 15.08 -5.82
C ALA A 37 -22.41 13.86 -5.11
N GLY A 38 -21.80 13.49 -4.00
CA GLY A 38 -22.23 12.38 -3.16
C GLY A 38 -22.28 12.76 -1.69
N THR A 39 -22.95 11.96 -0.91
CA THR A 39 -23.06 12.15 0.54
C THR A 39 -22.46 10.94 1.27
N ILE A 40 -21.63 11.18 2.27
CA ILE A 40 -21.08 10.11 3.13
C ILE A 40 -22.22 9.55 3.97
N LYS A 41 -22.60 8.30 3.72
CA LYS A 41 -23.64 7.59 4.46
C LYS A 41 -23.12 6.96 5.74
N ASP A 42 -21.91 6.40 5.69
CA ASP A 42 -21.33 5.68 6.83
C ASP A 42 -19.80 5.66 6.77
N LEU A 43 -19.17 5.35 7.91
CA LEU A 43 -17.72 5.16 8.05
C LEU A 43 -17.47 3.76 8.60
N ILE A 44 -16.97 2.86 7.78
CA ILE A 44 -16.83 1.45 8.11
C ILE A 44 -15.38 1.01 8.24
N GLN A 45 -15.14 -0.03 9.05
CA GLN A 45 -13.84 -0.70 9.10
C GLN A 45 -13.76 -1.78 8.03
N ALA A 46 -12.73 -1.71 7.19
CA ALA A 46 -12.46 -2.73 6.18
C ALA A 46 -11.33 -3.67 6.62
N PRO A 47 -11.59 -4.98 6.80
CA PRO A 47 -10.54 -5.97 7.06
C PRO A 47 -9.48 -5.97 5.95
N GLY A 48 -8.21 -6.10 6.34
CA GLY A 48 -7.07 -6.06 5.39
C GLY A 48 -6.57 -4.65 5.05
N ARG A 49 -7.35 -3.60 5.35
CA ARG A 49 -6.91 -2.21 5.21
C ARG A 49 -6.53 -1.59 6.55
N THR A 50 -5.70 -0.57 6.52
CA THR A 50 -5.28 0.16 7.74
C THR A 50 -6.15 1.37 8.00
N SER A 51 -6.74 1.95 6.94
CA SER A 51 -7.65 3.09 7.00
C SER A 51 -9.10 2.63 7.04
N PRO A 52 -10.00 3.35 7.70
CA PRO A 52 -11.43 3.18 7.53
C PRO A 52 -11.86 3.55 6.11
N LEU A 53 -13.03 3.10 5.70
CA LEU A 53 -13.66 3.46 4.44
C LEU A 53 -14.87 4.34 4.69
N ALA A 54 -15.06 5.32 3.82
CA ALA A 54 -16.28 6.08 3.69
C ALA A 54 -17.19 5.41 2.66
N VAL A 55 -18.41 5.15 3.04
CA VAL A 55 -19.49 4.72 2.15
C VAL A 55 -20.16 5.97 1.62
N ILE A 56 -20.03 6.22 0.32
CA ILE A 56 -20.53 7.45 -0.32
C ILE A 56 -21.67 7.04 -1.27
N ASP A 57 -22.75 7.75 -1.18
CA ASP A 57 -23.88 7.61 -2.09
C ASP A 57 -23.80 8.70 -3.16
N PHE A 58 -23.63 8.29 -4.40
CA PHE A 58 -23.67 9.14 -5.58
C PHE A 58 -24.98 8.87 -6.34
N ASN A 59 -26.03 9.64 -6.05
CA ASN A 59 -27.34 9.54 -6.75
C ASN A 59 -27.95 8.13 -6.73
N GLY A 60 -27.79 7.38 -5.61
CA GLY A 60 -28.31 6.02 -5.45
C GLY A 60 -27.31 4.92 -5.73
N GLU A 61 -26.13 5.23 -6.27
CA GLU A 61 -25.03 4.29 -6.41
C GLU A 61 -24.07 4.40 -5.22
N THR A 62 -23.82 3.28 -4.58
CA THR A 62 -22.89 3.23 -3.43
C THR A 62 -21.47 3.01 -3.89
N ASP A 63 -20.56 3.91 -3.51
CA ASP A 63 -19.11 3.80 -3.75
C ASP A 63 -18.34 3.76 -2.42
N TYR A 64 -17.18 3.09 -2.44
CA TYR A 64 -16.31 2.96 -1.27
C TYR A 64 -15.01 3.71 -1.50
N GLN A 65 -14.79 4.75 -0.70
CA GLN A 65 -13.57 5.57 -0.76
C GLN A 65 -12.77 5.47 0.55
N LEU A 66 -11.48 5.83 0.50
CA LEU A 66 -10.71 5.99 1.73
C LEU A 66 -11.28 7.14 2.54
N ALA A 67 -11.63 6.90 3.80
CA ALA A 67 -12.07 7.98 4.68
C ALA A 67 -10.93 9.01 4.88
N VAL A 68 -11.29 10.28 4.85
CA VAL A 68 -10.37 11.39 5.08
C VAL A 68 -10.41 11.81 6.54
N ALA A 69 -9.28 12.24 7.09
CA ALA A 69 -9.23 12.74 8.46
C ALA A 69 -10.13 13.98 8.62
N GLY A 70 -11.00 13.97 9.64
CA GLY A 70 -11.93 15.04 9.93
C GLY A 70 -13.25 14.99 9.16
N THR A 71 -13.48 14.03 8.26
CA THR A 71 -14.78 13.85 7.60
C THR A 71 -15.80 13.18 8.53
N LYS A 72 -17.07 13.47 8.33
CA LYS A 72 -18.19 12.96 9.12
C LYS A 72 -19.33 12.43 8.24
N VAL A 73 -20.17 11.58 8.82
CA VAL A 73 -21.40 11.10 8.18
C VAL A 73 -22.32 12.30 7.87
N GLY A 74 -22.96 12.29 6.73
CA GLY A 74 -23.78 13.39 6.20
C GLY A 74 -22.98 14.47 5.48
N GLN A 75 -21.66 14.41 5.44
CA GLN A 75 -20.84 15.37 4.70
C GLN A 75 -20.99 15.14 3.19
N GLN A 76 -21.13 16.22 2.43
CA GLN A 76 -21.10 16.19 0.97
C GLN A 76 -19.67 16.13 0.45
N VAL A 77 -19.46 15.34 -0.57
CA VAL A 77 -18.20 15.17 -1.32
C VAL A 77 -18.49 15.39 -2.80
N THR A 78 -17.63 16.14 -3.46
CA THR A 78 -17.75 16.40 -4.90
C THR A 78 -16.65 15.70 -5.68
N VAL A 79 -17.01 15.24 -6.86
CA VAL A 79 -16.09 14.76 -7.89
C VAL A 79 -16.03 15.83 -8.98
N GLY A 80 -14.84 16.21 -9.40
CA GLY A 80 -14.64 17.32 -10.35
C GLY A 80 -14.68 18.70 -9.67
N GLY A 81 -14.60 19.74 -10.51
CA GLY A 81 -14.62 21.14 -10.05
C GLY A 81 -13.34 21.60 -9.37
N SER A 82 -13.36 22.86 -8.88
CA SER A 82 -12.21 23.53 -8.26
C SER A 82 -12.32 23.70 -6.74
N LYS A 83 -13.38 23.18 -6.10
CA LYS A 83 -13.62 23.34 -4.68
C LYS A 83 -12.63 22.52 -3.87
N VAL A 84 -11.74 23.19 -3.13
CA VAL A 84 -10.75 22.55 -2.25
C VAL A 84 -11.37 22.29 -0.88
N ALA A 85 -11.88 21.08 -0.68
CA ALA A 85 -12.41 20.62 0.60
C ALA A 85 -11.99 19.18 0.87
N ALA A 86 -11.86 18.80 2.15
CA ALA A 86 -11.46 17.45 2.54
C ALA A 86 -12.48 16.42 2.06
N GLY A 87 -12.00 15.42 1.33
CA GLY A 87 -12.82 14.37 0.72
C GLY A 87 -13.16 14.60 -0.75
N ASN A 88 -13.04 15.80 -1.27
CA ASN A 88 -13.31 16.08 -2.68
C ASN A 88 -12.26 15.43 -3.60
N ILE A 89 -12.71 14.98 -4.75
CA ILE A 89 -11.91 14.33 -5.79
C ILE A 89 -11.82 15.30 -6.96
N THR A 90 -10.62 15.70 -7.34
CA THR A 90 -10.41 16.62 -8.46
C THR A 90 -9.09 16.36 -9.17
N SER A 91 -8.92 16.94 -10.36
CA SER A 91 -7.66 16.85 -11.12
C SER A 91 -6.53 17.59 -10.39
N LEU A 92 -5.31 17.09 -10.51
CA LEU A 92 -4.14 17.68 -9.87
C LEU A 92 -3.89 19.13 -10.31
N TYR A 93 -4.30 19.46 -11.53
CA TYR A 93 -4.21 20.83 -12.05
C TYR A 93 -5.02 21.84 -11.22
N ASN A 94 -6.20 21.43 -10.73
CA ASN A 94 -7.11 22.30 -9.99
C ASN A 94 -6.78 22.44 -8.50
N ILE A 95 -5.86 21.62 -7.97
CA ILE A 95 -5.51 21.65 -6.56
C ILE A 95 -4.39 22.66 -6.31
N PRO A 96 -4.51 23.59 -5.36
CA PRO A 96 -3.44 24.53 -5.01
C PRO A 96 -2.17 23.86 -4.49
N GLU A 97 -1.03 24.50 -4.71
CA GLU A 97 0.25 24.10 -4.13
C GLU A 97 0.18 24.12 -2.59
N GLY A 98 0.96 23.26 -1.95
CA GLY A 98 0.92 23.09 -0.49
C GLY A 98 -0.22 22.23 0.03
N THR A 99 -1.20 21.87 -0.79
CA THR A 99 -2.36 21.07 -0.37
C THR A 99 -1.95 19.61 -0.16
N SER A 100 -2.43 19.02 0.96
CA SER A 100 -2.29 17.58 1.23
C SER A 100 -3.31 16.79 0.43
N ILE A 101 -2.84 15.74 -0.26
CA ILE A 101 -3.65 14.88 -1.11
C ILE A 101 -3.33 13.41 -0.86
N HIS A 102 -4.24 12.52 -1.24
CA HIS A 102 -4.04 11.08 -1.19
C HIS A 102 -4.81 10.36 -2.31
N ASN A 103 -4.69 9.03 -2.38
CA ASN A 103 -5.32 8.19 -3.41
C ASN A 103 -5.08 8.72 -4.84
N ILE A 104 -3.83 9.03 -5.17
CA ILE A 104 -3.41 9.70 -6.39
C ILE A 104 -3.36 8.70 -7.54
N GLU A 105 -3.89 9.07 -8.70
CA GLU A 105 -3.77 8.29 -9.93
C GLU A 105 -2.34 8.31 -10.48
N ALA A 106 -1.90 7.19 -11.04
CA ALA A 106 -0.61 7.10 -11.75
C ALA A 106 -0.73 7.56 -13.22
N LYS A 107 -1.88 7.29 -13.82
CA LYS A 107 -2.33 7.73 -15.14
C LYS A 107 -3.78 8.18 -15.02
N PRO A 108 -4.24 9.12 -15.83
CA PRO A 108 -5.65 9.54 -15.80
C PRO A 108 -6.59 8.33 -15.93
N GLY A 109 -7.57 8.22 -15.05
CA GLY A 109 -8.60 7.17 -15.08
C GLY A 109 -8.18 5.80 -14.51
N ASP A 110 -7.03 5.68 -13.82
CA ASP A 110 -6.59 4.39 -13.26
C ASP A 110 -7.14 4.09 -11.86
N GLY A 111 -7.99 4.95 -11.33
CA GLY A 111 -8.71 4.76 -10.08
C GLY A 111 -7.90 5.00 -8.80
N GLY A 112 -6.71 5.56 -8.90
CA GLY A 112 -5.84 5.88 -7.76
C GLY A 112 -4.98 4.73 -7.26
N LYS A 113 -3.69 4.95 -7.18
CA LYS A 113 -2.68 3.93 -6.81
C LYS A 113 -1.73 4.35 -5.70
N PHE A 114 -1.48 5.66 -5.55
CA PHE A 114 -0.51 6.16 -4.59
C PHE A 114 -1.18 6.70 -3.33
N VAL A 115 -0.47 6.63 -2.20
CA VAL A 115 -0.86 7.23 -0.91
C VAL A 115 -2.24 6.74 -0.43
N LYS A 116 -2.32 5.45 -0.10
CA LYS A 116 -3.56 4.78 0.37
C LYS A 116 -3.49 4.28 1.81
N THR A 117 -2.37 4.50 2.51
CA THR A 117 -2.16 4.00 3.87
C THR A 117 -2.72 4.99 4.90
N ALA A 118 -3.27 4.48 6.00
CA ALA A 118 -3.78 5.29 7.11
C ALA A 118 -2.76 6.33 7.59
N GLY A 119 -3.19 7.57 7.75
CA GLY A 119 -2.37 8.68 8.21
C GLY A 119 -1.38 9.23 7.17
N SER A 120 -1.37 8.70 5.95
CA SER A 120 -0.47 9.20 4.90
C SER A 120 -1.12 10.30 4.07
N SER A 121 -0.30 11.24 3.62
CA SER A 121 -0.62 12.25 2.61
C SER A 121 0.61 12.53 1.75
N ALA A 122 0.39 13.07 0.58
CA ALA A 122 1.42 13.68 -0.26
C ALA A 122 1.07 15.16 -0.42
N THR A 123 2.04 16.00 -0.76
CA THR A 123 1.85 17.44 -0.88
C THR A 123 2.21 17.88 -2.29
N ILE A 124 1.38 18.72 -2.92
CA ILE A 124 1.70 19.34 -4.20
C ILE A 124 2.76 20.40 -3.98
N VAL A 125 3.88 20.26 -4.68
CA VAL A 125 5.03 21.19 -4.59
C VAL A 125 4.92 22.27 -5.66
N SER A 126 4.68 21.88 -6.91
CA SER A 126 4.53 22.82 -8.01
C SER A 126 3.58 22.29 -9.07
N ARG A 127 2.97 23.24 -9.81
CA ARG A 127 2.07 22.98 -10.93
C ARG A 127 2.63 23.62 -12.19
N GLY A 128 2.60 22.89 -13.29
CA GLY A 128 3.09 23.33 -14.59
C GLY A 128 2.65 22.34 -15.66
N GLU A 129 3.48 22.15 -16.67
CA GLU A 129 3.29 21.10 -17.69
C GLU A 129 3.13 19.71 -17.05
N LYS A 130 3.85 19.48 -15.93
CA LYS A 130 3.67 18.36 -15.03
C LYS A 130 3.50 18.85 -13.60
N VAL A 131 2.78 18.09 -12.79
CA VAL A 131 2.61 18.37 -11.37
C VAL A 131 3.65 17.60 -10.58
N ILE A 132 4.43 18.30 -9.78
CA ILE A 132 5.44 17.71 -8.89
C ILE A 132 4.83 17.53 -7.51
N ILE A 133 4.87 16.30 -7.01
CA ILE A 133 4.29 15.91 -5.73
C ILE A 133 5.36 15.34 -4.82
N LEU A 134 5.45 15.85 -3.60
CA LEU A 134 6.26 15.29 -2.52
C LEU A 134 5.55 14.09 -1.92
N MET A 135 6.10 12.92 -2.13
CA MET A 135 5.55 11.65 -1.63
C MET A 135 5.88 11.44 -0.14
N PRO A 136 5.11 10.60 0.59
CA PRO A 136 5.41 10.28 2.00
C PRO A 136 6.81 9.70 2.25
N SER A 137 7.47 9.19 1.22
CA SER A 137 8.86 8.70 1.29
C SER A 137 9.91 9.82 1.26
N GLY A 138 9.51 11.09 1.09
CA GLY A 138 10.39 12.25 0.91
C GLY A 138 10.89 12.43 -0.54
N ALA A 139 10.50 11.59 -1.47
CA ALA A 139 10.88 11.71 -2.87
C ALA A 139 9.87 12.54 -3.66
N ASN A 140 10.34 13.43 -4.51
CA ASN A 140 9.52 14.14 -5.49
C ASN A 140 9.21 13.22 -6.67
N LYS A 141 7.97 13.27 -7.14
CA LYS A 141 7.51 12.51 -8.29
C LYS A 141 6.64 13.39 -9.20
N GLU A 142 6.85 13.25 -10.50
CA GLU A 142 6.09 13.95 -11.54
C GLU A 142 4.84 13.15 -11.92
N PHE A 143 3.74 13.87 -12.11
CA PHE A 143 2.44 13.33 -12.52
C PHE A 143 1.83 14.16 -13.65
N ASN A 144 0.96 13.52 -14.42
CA ASN A 144 0.15 14.23 -15.42
C ASN A 144 -0.88 15.13 -14.71
N PRO A 145 -1.07 16.39 -15.11
CA PRO A 145 -2.04 17.32 -14.54
C PRO A 145 -3.49 16.80 -14.51
N ASN A 146 -3.86 15.97 -15.49
CA ASN A 146 -5.19 15.37 -15.60
C ASN A 146 -5.40 14.16 -14.67
N CYS A 147 -4.36 13.68 -13.96
CA CYS A 147 -4.55 12.69 -12.92
C CYS A 147 -5.40 13.26 -11.79
N ARG A 148 -6.29 12.44 -11.24
CA ARG A 148 -7.16 12.83 -10.12
C ARG A 148 -6.55 12.39 -8.79
N ALA A 149 -6.91 13.11 -7.74
CA ALA A 149 -6.56 12.77 -6.37
C ALA A 149 -7.68 13.19 -5.41
N VAL A 150 -7.66 12.64 -4.21
CA VAL A 150 -8.56 13.03 -3.12
C VAL A 150 -7.84 14.05 -2.24
N ILE A 151 -8.52 15.14 -1.89
CA ILE A 151 -7.99 16.21 -1.04
C ILE A 151 -8.04 15.79 0.43
N GLY A 152 -6.93 15.95 1.14
CA GLY A 152 -6.81 15.70 2.57
C GLY A 152 -5.86 14.56 2.92
N VAL A 153 -5.84 14.18 4.19
CA VAL A 153 -5.01 13.12 4.77
C VAL A 153 -5.85 11.88 4.99
N VAL A 154 -5.33 10.69 4.71
CA VAL A 154 -6.06 9.43 4.96
C VAL A 154 -6.33 9.27 6.46
N ALA A 155 -7.56 8.96 6.83
CA ALA A 155 -7.96 8.74 8.21
C ALA A 155 -7.25 7.53 8.86
N GLY A 156 -7.26 7.46 10.20
CA GLY A 156 -6.66 6.36 10.97
C GLY A 156 -5.16 6.49 11.16
N GLY A 157 -4.61 7.71 11.13
CA GLY A 157 -3.23 8.00 11.51
C GLY A 157 -2.92 7.66 12.96
N GLY A 158 -1.61 7.66 13.34
CA GLY A 158 -1.16 7.38 14.71
C GLY A 158 -1.29 5.89 15.15
N ARG A 159 -1.83 5.03 14.29
CA ARG A 159 -2.00 3.60 14.59
C ARG A 159 -0.67 2.88 14.86
N GLY A 160 0.38 3.31 14.18
CA GLY A 160 1.73 2.75 14.34
C GLY A 160 2.37 3.08 15.69
N ASP A 161 1.93 4.14 16.36
CA ASP A 161 2.49 4.64 17.61
C ASP A 161 2.04 3.79 18.81
N LYS A 162 0.92 3.07 18.67
CA LYS A 162 0.45 2.12 19.68
C LYS A 162 1.19 0.80 19.60
N PRO A 163 1.84 0.33 20.70
CA PRO A 163 2.48 -0.97 20.74
C PRO A 163 1.45 -2.10 20.63
N LEU A 164 1.81 -3.21 19.99
CA LEU A 164 0.93 -4.35 19.84
C LEU A 164 0.64 -5.08 21.16
N ALA A 165 1.50 -4.91 22.17
CA ALA A 165 1.42 -5.42 23.54
C ALA A 165 1.24 -6.94 23.72
N LYS A 166 0.64 -7.64 22.77
CA LYS A 166 0.37 -9.09 22.80
C LYS A 166 0.85 -9.77 21.51
N ALA A 167 1.43 -10.98 21.65
CA ALA A 167 1.82 -11.81 20.52
C ALA A 167 0.63 -12.16 19.61
N GLY A 168 -0.56 -12.35 20.16
CA GLY A 168 -1.79 -12.62 19.41
C GLY A 168 -2.20 -11.46 18.48
N LYS A 169 -2.06 -10.21 18.93
CA LYS A 169 -2.33 -9.03 18.06
C LYS A 169 -1.37 -8.99 16.87
N ASN A 170 -0.08 -9.27 17.10
CA ASN A 170 0.90 -9.35 16.02
C ASN A 170 0.57 -10.50 15.04
N TYR A 171 0.22 -11.67 15.56
CA TYR A 171 -0.19 -12.83 14.76
C TYR A 171 -1.38 -12.51 13.86
N LEU A 172 -2.46 -11.94 14.40
CA LEU A 172 -3.66 -11.58 13.64
C LEU A 172 -3.39 -10.51 12.58
N THR A 173 -2.58 -9.49 12.92
CA THR A 173 -2.18 -8.45 11.97
C THR A 173 -1.38 -9.01 10.81
N LEU A 174 -0.45 -9.93 11.05
CA LEU A 174 0.34 -10.56 10.00
C LEU A 174 -0.49 -11.52 9.14
N ARG A 175 -1.44 -12.24 9.76
CA ARG A 175 -2.37 -13.12 9.05
C ARG A 175 -3.26 -12.36 8.08
N SER A 176 -3.78 -11.20 8.48
CA SER A 176 -4.61 -10.35 7.59
C SER A 176 -3.84 -9.83 6.38
N ARG A 177 -2.50 -9.75 6.48
CA ARG A 177 -1.60 -9.31 5.41
C ARG A 177 -0.96 -10.46 4.63
N ALA A 178 -1.42 -11.69 4.81
CA ALA A 178 -0.82 -12.87 4.19
C ALA A 178 0.68 -13.05 4.49
N THR A 179 1.13 -12.60 5.66
CA THR A 179 2.53 -12.68 6.10
C THR A 179 2.66 -13.67 7.25
N ALA A 180 3.64 -14.58 7.17
CA ALA A 180 3.88 -15.51 8.27
C ALA A 180 4.48 -14.80 9.50
N ASN A 181 3.99 -15.18 10.68
CA ASN A 181 4.33 -14.52 11.94
C ASN A 181 5.79 -14.74 12.37
N LYS A 182 6.32 -15.95 12.19
CA LYS A 182 7.68 -16.29 12.63
C LYS A 182 8.60 -16.53 11.43
N TRP A 183 9.80 -16.01 11.55
CA TRP A 183 10.84 -16.18 10.54
C TRP A 183 12.14 -16.66 11.17
N VAL A 184 12.57 -17.86 10.83
CA VAL A 184 13.90 -18.37 11.14
C VAL A 184 14.82 -17.98 9.99
N LYS A 185 16.00 -17.44 10.31
CA LYS A 185 17.02 -17.10 9.31
C LYS A 185 17.58 -18.39 8.69
N GLY A 186 17.87 -18.38 7.39
CA GLY A 186 18.43 -19.54 6.69
C GLY A 186 19.76 -20.03 7.28
N VAL A 187 20.59 -19.13 7.79
CA VAL A 187 21.86 -19.46 8.45
C VAL A 187 21.68 -20.21 9.79
N ALA A 188 20.51 -20.14 10.41
CA ALA A 188 20.16 -20.84 11.64
C ALA A 188 19.43 -22.17 11.38
N MET A 189 19.35 -22.60 10.15
CA MET A 189 18.74 -23.87 9.73
C MET A 189 19.81 -24.91 9.43
N ASN A 190 19.39 -26.17 9.28
CA ASN A 190 20.26 -27.24 8.80
C ASN A 190 20.47 -27.11 7.27
N ALA A 191 21.53 -27.76 6.78
CA ALA A 191 21.87 -27.74 5.34
C ALA A 191 20.74 -28.29 4.45
N VAL A 192 19.96 -29.26 4.96
CA VAL A 192 18.80 -29.81 4.22
C VAL A 192 17.65 -28.82 4.10
N ASP A 193 17.52 -27.86 5.01
CA ASP A 193 16.41 -26.92 5.07
C ASP A 193 16.67 -25.63 4.27
N HIS A 194 17.94 -25.24 4.15
CA HIS A 194 18.31 -23.99 3.48
C HIS A 194 19.74 -24.04 2.92
N PRO A 195 20.02 -23.43 1.73
CA PRO A 195 21.36 -23.34 1.16
C PRO A 195 22.39 -22.63 2.06
N HIS A 196 21.93 -21.76 2.99
CA HIS A 196 22.79 -21.08 3.97
C HIS A 196 22.88 -21.83 5.31
N GLY A 197 22.28 -23.00 5.41
CA GLY A 197 22.24 -23.79 6.63
C GLY A 197 23.46 -24.70 6.81
N GLY A 198 23.59 -25.22 8.01
CA GLY A 198 24.72 -26.11 8.42
C GLY A 198 25.95 -25.36 8.86
N GLY A 199 27.01 -26.10 9.20
CA GLY A 199 28.27 -25.57 9.71
C GLY A 199 28.31 -25.42 11.23
N SER A 200 29.50 -25.11 11.77
CA SER A 200 29.74 -24.94 13.23
C SER A 200 29.25 -23.58 13.75
N HIS A 201 29.21 -22.57 12.89
CA HIS A 201 28.77 -21.22 13.22
C HIS A 201 27.76 -20.69 12.19
N PRO A 202 26.85 -19.75 12.56
CA PRO A 202 25.92 -19.16 11.65
C PRO A 202 26.62 -18.30 10.59
N HIS A 203 26.80 -18.81 9.39
CA HIS A 203 27.37 -18.12 8.25
C HIS A 203 26.74 -18.62 6.93
N VAL A 204 26.92 -17.87 5.85
CA VAL A 204 26.33 -18.25 4.54
C VAL A 204 27.08 -19.41 3.87
N GLY A 205 28.36 -19.60 4.20
CA GLY A 205 29.20 -20.68 3.67
C GLY A 205 29.65 -20.50 2.21
N GLY A 206 29.28 -19.41 1.56
CA GLY A 206 29.60 -19.13 0.16
C GLY A 206 29.16 -17.73 -0.26
N PRO A 207 29.19 -17.41 -1.57
CA PRO A 207 28.72 -16.12 -2.08
C PRO A 207 27.27 -15.88 -1.74
N ASN A 208 26.95 -14.70 -1.18
CA ASN A 208 25.59 -14.30 -0.79
C ASN A 208 24.75 -13.85 -2.01
N CYS A 209 25.37 -13.74 -3.18
CA CYS A 209 24.74 -13.33 -4.44
C CYS A 209 24.51 -14.55 -5.33
N GLN A 210 23.31 -14.65 -5.91
CA GLN A 210 22.93 -15.72 -6.80
C GLN A 210 22.57 -15.20 -8.20
N SER A 211 22.82 -16.01 -9.22
CA SER A 211 22.40 -15.70 -10.58
C SER A 211 20.88 -15.66 -10.70
N ARG A 212 20.37 -14.88 -11.66
CA ARG A 212 18.95 -14.87 -12.03
C ARG A 212 18.52 -16.25 -12.57
N THR A 213 19.42 -16.98 -13.22
CA THR A 213 19.16 -18.29 -13.83
C THR A 213 19.41 -19.47 -12.89
N ALA A 214 19.81 -19.22 -11.63
CA ALA A 214 19.97 -20.28 -10.64
C ALA A 214 18.67 -21.08 -10.46
N SER A 215 18.77 -22.37 -10.21
CA SER A 215 17.61 -23.25 -10.00
C SER A 215 16.76 -22.82 -8.80
N PRO A 216 15.45 -23.10 -8.78
CA PRO A 216 14.54 -22.60 -7.75
C PRO A 216 14.97 -22.90 -6.30
N GLY A 217 15.51 -24.07 -6.00
CA GLY A 217 15.98 -24.41 -4.64
C GLY A 217 17.30 -23.75 -4.25
N GLN A 218 18.08 -23.30 -5.21
CA GLN A 218 19.38 -22.64 -5.04
C GLN A 218 19.23 -21.13 -4.90
N LYS A 219 18.14 -20.54 -5.37
CA LYS A 219 17.86 -19.10 -5.31
C LYS A 219 17.62 -18.65 -3.86
N ALA A 220 18.67 -18.32 -3.14
CA ALA A 220 18.62 -17.76 -1.79
C ALA A 220 19.63 -16.61 -1.66
N GLY A 221 19.36 -15.65 -0.79
CA GLY A 221 20.16 -14.44 -0.63
C GLY A 221 19.82 -13.35 -1.65
N PHE A 222 20.82 -12.61 -2.12
CA PHE A 222 20.66 -11.54 -3.10
C PHE A 222 20.62 -12.10 -4.51
N ILE A 223 19.50 -11.98 -5.19
CA ILE A 223 19.31 -12.50 -6.55
C ILE A 223 19.62 -11.38 -7.54
N ALA A 224 20.64 -11.60 -8.39
CA ALA A 224 21.09 -10.65 -9.42
C ALA A 224 21.09 -9.18 -8.95
N PRO A 225 21.79 -8.85 -7.85
CA PRO A 225 21.77 -7.49 -7.32
C PRO A 225 22.43 -6.53 -8.30
N LYS A 226 21.77 -5.39 -8.55
CA LYS A 226 22.37 -4.31 -9.34
C LYS A 226 23.49 -3.67 -8.54
N LYS A 227 24.67 -3.45 -9.16
CA LYS A 227 25.72 -2.62 -8.57
C LYS A 227 25.14 -1.21 -8.35
N LYS A 228 25.27 -0.67 -7.13
CA LYS A 228 25.02 0.77 -6.91
C LYS A 228 25.93 1.53 -7.84
N LYS A 229 25.37 2.38 -8.72
CA LYS A 229 26.17 3.37 -9.42
C LYS A 229 26.84 4.22 -8.33
N ARG A 230 28.15 4.22 -8.27
CA ARG A 230 28.89 5.23 -7.48
C ARG A 230 28.47 6.59 -8.04
N LYS A 231 27.89 7.43 -7.17
CA LYS A 231 27.68 8.84 -7.48
C LYS A 231 29.04 9.53 -7.59
#